data_c25c96363da45b55da7dec10cf7c51ff
#
_entry.id   c25c96363da45b55da7dec10cf7c51ff
#
_cell.length_a   1.000
_cell.length_b   1.000
_cell.length_c   1.000
_cell.angle_alpha   90.00
_cell.angle_beta   90.00
_cell.angle_gamma   90.00
#
_symmetry.space_group_name_H-M   'P 1'
#
loop_
_entity.id
_entity.type
_entity.pdbx_description
1 polymer ?
#
loop_
_entity_poly.entity_id
_entity_poly.type
_entity_poly.pdbx_seq_one_letter_code
_entity_poly.pdbx_strand_id
1 'polypeptide(L)'
;MRFLWITILSVMISYTAQASYIILPMDEENQTEHLKAYGITYWVIEKGVEAYWLLNYEGGAFAFEHTESIEAECKIRGVDYRVIPNAQFANIRQKIGDPEQNQDVIKLEQAPKIAVYTPPFNARGEKIQPWDDAVTMVLTYAEIPYETIYDREVLEDKLAQYDWLHLHHEDFTGQYGKFYRSYHTTLWYQENQRKMEELATSLGFEKVSKLKLAVASRIKEYVEGGGFMFAMCSATDSFDIALAAAKTDICDKIYDCLLYTSPSPRDQRGSRMPSSA
;
A
#
# COMPACT_ATOMS: atom_id res chain seq x y z
N MET A 1 -44.53 69.35 22.56
CA MET A 1 -44.25 68.16 21.78
C MET A 1 -42.80 67.73 22.06
N ARG A 2 -42.62 66.70 22.91
CA ARG A 2 -41.33 66.15 23.26
C ARG A 2 -41.10 64.91 22.39
N PHE A 3 -40.13 64.96 21.48
CA PHE A 3 -39.69 63.80 20.71
C PHE A 3 -38.77 62.92 21.54
N LEU A 4 -39.24 61.71 21.84
CA LEU A 4 -38.46 60.64 22.53
C LEU A 4 -37.67 59.90 21.49
N TRP A 5 -36.34 60.07 21.52
CA TRP A 5 -35.39 59.25 20.67
C TRP A 5 -35.18 57.95 21.40
N ILE A 6 -35.71 56.87 20.85
CA ILE A 6 -35.39 55.48 21.25
C ILE A 6 -34.18 55.04 20.48
N THR A 7 -33.03 55.01 21.12
CA THR A 7 -31.82 54.42 20.58
C THR A 7 -31.87 52.90 20.75
N ILE A 8 -32.16 52.16 19.67
CA ILE A 8 -32.07 50.70 19.65
C ILE A 8 -30.60 50.33 19.55
N LEU A 9 -30.00 49.90 20.65
CA LEU A 9 -28.65 49.32 20.69
C LEU A 9 -28.73 47.90 20.18
N SER A 10 -28.44 47.69 18.88
CA SER A 10 -28.29 46.35 18.30
C SER A 10 -27.02 45.73 18.83
N VAL A 11 -27.12 44.82 19.79
CA VAL A 11 -26.02 43.94 20.22
C VAL A 11 -25.83 42.91 19.10
N MET A 12 -24.89 43.16 18.23
CA MET A 12 -24.38 42.10 17.33
C MET A 12 -23.63 41.09 18.19
N ILE A 13 -24.26 39.96 18.48
CA ILE A 13 -23.60 38.79 19.01
C ILE A 13 -22.81 38.19 17.84
N SER A 14 -21.55 38.57 17.73
CA SER A 14 -20.62 37.90 16.84
C SER A 14 -20.38 36.49 17.39
N TYR A 15 -21.05 35.49 16.82
CA TYR A 15 -20.63 34.12 17.00
C TYR A 15 -19.27 33.98 16.32
N THR A 16 -18.19 34.15 17.07
CA THR A 16 -16.89 33.69 16.62
C THR A 16 -16.99 32.17 16.57
N ALA A 17 -17.07 31.60 15.35
CA ALA A 17 -16.85 30.19 15.17
C ALA A 17 -15.45 29.91 15.75
N GLN A 18 -15.41 29.32 16.93
CA GLN A 18 -14.15 28.99 17.59
C GLN A 18 -13.60 27.78 16.80
N ALA A 19 -12.52 28.00 16.08
CA ALA A 19 -11.84 26.91 15.39
C ALA A 19 -11.58 25.77 16.38
N SER A 20 -11.91 24.58 16.00
CA SER A 20 -11.75 23.37 16.79
C SER A 20 -11.08 22.27 15.96
N TYR A 21 -10.52 21.29 16.64
CA TYR A 21 -9.90 20.14 16.02
C TYR A 21 -10.61 18.85 16.41
N ILE A 22 -10.64 17.90 15.50
CA ILE A 22 -10.97 16.51 15.80
C ILE A 22 -9.64 15.79 16.08
N ILE A 23 -9.61 15.03 17.17
CA ILE A 23 -8.54 14.09 17.49
C ILE A 23 -9.10 12.67 17.36
N LEU A 24 -8.44 11.84 16.57
CA LEU A 24 -8.64 10.40 16.51
C LEU A 24 -7.55 9.74 17.36
N PRO A 25 -7.85 9.28 18.57
CA PRO A 25 -6.89 8.51 19.36
C PRO A 25 -6.57 7.20 18.63
N MET A 26 -5.37 6.66 18.84
CA MET A 26 -4.94 5.40 18.23
C MET A 26 -4.41 4.41 19.28
N ASP A 27 -4.59 4.70 20.55
CA ASP A 27 -4.34 3.75 21.63
C ASP A 27 -5.52 2.78 21.81
N GLU A 28 -5.24 1.56 22.31
CA GLU A 28 -6.22 0.48 22.44
C GLU A 28 -7.36 0.80 23.44
N GLU A 29 -7.14 1.73 24.37
CA GLU A 29 -8.14 2.08 25.37
C GLU A 29 -9.23 3.02 24.80
N ASN A 30 -8.85 3.86 23.83
CA ASN A 30 -9.69 4.94 23.32
C ASN A 30 -10.10 4.78 21.86
N GLN A 31 -9.62 3.73 21.15
CA GLN A 31 -9.99 3.44 19.77
C GLN A 31 -10.34 1.98 19.60
N THR A 32 -11.52 1.71 19.06
CA THR A 32 -11.96 0.35 18.72
C THR A 32 -11.78 0.03 17.22
N GLU A 33 -11.81 1.06 16.36
CA GLU A 33 -11.81 0.92 14.90
C GLU A 33 -10.57 1.56 14.25
N HIS A 34 -9.38 1.11 14.63
CA HIS A 34 -8.11 1.65 14.14
C HIS A 34 -8.01 1.72 12.61
N LEU A 35 -8.40 0.65 11.90
CA LEU A 35 -8.33 0.62 10.44
C LEU A 35 -9.23 1.66 9.79
N LYS A 36 -10.43 1.86 10.34
CA LYS A 36 -11.35 2.91 9.89
C LYS A 36 -10.82 4.31 10.20
N ALA A 37 -10.09 4.49 11.31
CA ALA A 37 -9.44 5.75 11.65
C ALA A 37 -8.38 6.13 10.62
N TYR A 38 -7.56 5.17 10.15
CA TYR A 38 -6.66 5.40 9.01
C TYR A 38 -7.44 5.78 7.74
N GLY A 39 -8.54 5.10 7.45
CA GLY A 39 -9.39 5.40 6.31
C GLY A 39 -10.00 6.81 6.34
N ILE A 40 -10.47 7.26 7.51
CA ILE A 40 -10.94 8.65 7.71
C ILE A 40 -9.79 9.63 7.46
N THR A 41 -8.62 9.37 8.05
CA THR A 41 -7.45 10.24 7.88
C THR A 41 -7.06 10.36 6.39
N TYR A 42 -7.03 9.25 5.66
CA TYR A 42 -6.79 9.23 4.22
C TYR A 42 -7.84 10.10 3.48
N TRP A 43 -9.11 9.88 3.75
CA TRP A 43 -10.22 10.61 3.13
C TRP A 43 -10.17 12.13 3.43
N VAL A 44 -9.79 12.52 4.65
CA VAL A 44 -9.63 13.93 5.05
C VAL A 44 -8.54 14.60 4.22
N ILE A 45 -7.39 13.93 4.06
CA ILE A 45 -6.26 14.43 3.26
C ILE A 45 -6.66 14.53 1.78
N GLU A 46 -7.35 13.51 1.24
CA GLU A 46 -7.87 13.52 -0.13
C GLU A 46 -8.80 14.71 -0.41
N LYS A 47 -9.56 15.15 0.59
CA LYS A 47 -10.40 16.36 0.53
C LYS A 47 -9.61 17.68 0.64
N GLY A 48 -8.29 17.61 0.80
CA GLY A 48 -7.43 18.78 0.94
C GLY A 48 -7.53 19.47 2.30
N VAL A 49 -8.06 18.77 3.32
CA VAL A 49 -8.10 19.27 4.69
C VAL A 49 -6.76 18.96 5.36
N GLU A 50 -6.24 19.94 6.10
CA GLU A 50 -4.97 19.80 6.80
C GLU A 50 -5.08 18.76 7.91
N ALA A 51 -4.21 17.76 7.87
CA ALA A 51 -4.16 16.67 8.83
C ALA A 51 -2.77 16.56 9.46
N TYR A 52 -2.71 16.16 10.72
CA TYR A 52 -1.50 15.96 11.47
C TYR A 52 -1.46 14.55 12.04
N TRP A 53 -0.30 13.92 11.98
CA TRP A 53 0.01 12.70 12.74
C TRP A 53 0.79 13.10 13.99
N LEU A 54 0.23 12.80 15.15
CA LEU A 54 0.82 13.06 16.46
C LEU A 54 1.60 11.82 16.89
N LEU A 55 2.84 11.73 16.40
CA LEU A 55 3.70 10.56 16.59
C LEU A 55 3.93 10.28 18.09
N ASN A 56 3.69 9.04 18.50
CA ASN A 56 3.80 8.56 19.89
C ASN A 56 2.90 9.29 20.91
N TYR A 57 1.96 10.12 20.47
CA TYR A 57 0.94 10.70 21.34
C TYR A 57 -0.38 9.91 21.18
N GLU A 58 -0.94 9.40 22.27
CA GLU A 58 -2.16 8.56 22.27
C GLU A 58 -2.15 7.47 21.18
N GLY A 59 -1.08 6.65 21.17
CA GLY A 59 -0.90 5.57 20.20
C GLY A 59 -0.56 6.01 18.78
N GLY A 60 -0.21 7.29 18.54
CA GLY A 60 0.02 7.86 17.23
C GLY A 60 -1.25 8.49 16.64
N ALA A 61 -1.96 9.27 17.43
CA ALA A 61 -3.23 9.91 17.12
C ALA A 61 -3.16 10.78 15.85
N PHE A 62 -4.31 10.94 15.18
CA PHE A 62 -4.47 11.90 14.10
C PHE A 62 -5.28 13.11 14.54
N ALA A 63 -4.97 14.27 13.97
CA ALA A 63 -5.65 15.52 14.24
C ALA A 63 -5.94 16.28 12.95
N PHE A 64 -7.13 16.86 12.82
CA PHE A 64 -7.49 17.71 11.68
C PHE A 64 -8.54 18.75 12.10
N GLU A 65 -8.66 19.80 11.29
CA GLU A 65 -9.64 20.85 11.53
C GLU A 65 -11.06 20.26 11.55
N HIS A 66 -11.83 20.65 12.56
CA HIS A 66 -13.20 20.16 12.72
C HIS A 66 -14.13 20.74 11.65
N THR A 67 -14.80 19.83 10.97
CA THR A 67 -15.97 20.13 10.13
C THR A 67 -17.10 19.16 10.47
N GLU A 68 -18.35 19.60 10.28
CA GLU A 68 -19.51 18.74 10.50
C GLU A 68 -19.48 17.48 9.61
N SER A 69 -18.92 17.58 8.40
CA SER A 69 -18.79 16.44 7.49
C SER A 69 -17.80 15.39 8.00
N ILE A 70 -16.66 15.82 8.57
CA ILE A 70 -15.67 14.89 9.14
C ILE A 70 -16.22 14.24 10.40
N GLU A 71 -16.89 15.00 11.25
CA GLU A 71 -17.55 14.45 12.45
C GLU A 71 -18.65 13.43 12.08
N ALA A 72 -19.40 13.70 11.02
CA ALA A 72 -20.41 12.76 10.51
C ALA A 72 -19.77 11.46 10.00
N GLU A 73 -18.66 11.55 9.27
CA GLU A 73 -17.93 10.36 8.81
C GLU A 73 -17.37 9.52 9.96
N CYS A 74 -16.84 10.15 11.02
CA CYS A 74 -16.43 9.43 12.22
C CYS A 74 -17.58 8.62 12.81
N LYS A 75 -18.77 9.22 12.93
CA LYS A 75 -19.97 8.55 13.44
C LYS A 75 -20.44 7.41 12.51
N ILE A 76 -20.46 7.65 11.20
CA ILE A 76 -20.90 6.65 10.20
C ILE A 76 -19.99 5.42 10.21
N ARG A 77 -18.67 5.64 10.29
CA ARG A 77 -17.67 4.56 10.28
C ARG A 77 -17.41 3.95 11.67
N GLY A 78 -18.02 4.49 12.73
CA GLY A 78 -17.87 3.98 14.10
C GLY A 78 -16.50 4.25 14.71
N VAL A 79 -15.82 5.32 14.27
CA VAL A 79 -14.50 5.70 14.77
C VAL A 79 -14.64 6.60 15.98
N ASP A 80 -13.91 6.27 17.03
CA ASP A 80 -13.86 7.09 18.24
C ASP A 80 -13.09 8.38 18.00
N TYR A 81 -13.63 9.51 18.44
CA TYR A 81 -13.04 10.83 18.22
C TYR A 81 -13.36 11.79 19.36
N ARG A 82 -12.58 12.86 19.46
CA ARG A 82 -12.84 13.98 20.38
C ARG A 82 -12.76 15.31 19.64
N VAL A 83 -13.69 16.21 19.93
CA VAL A 83 -13.63 17.60 19.46
C VAL A 83 -13.02 18.46 20.55
N ILE A 84 -11.94 19.16 20.25
CA ILE A 84 -11.22 20.02 21.18
C ILE A 84 -11.08 21.46 20.64
N PRO A 85 -11.06 22.47 21.50
CA PRO A 85 -10.80 23.84 21.09
C PRO A 85 -9.37 24.01 20.53
N ASN A 86 -9.19 24.97 19.63
CA ASN A 86 -7.87 25.30 19.04
C ASN A 86 -6.78 25.55 20.10
N ALA A 87 -7.12 26.24 21.19
CA ALA A 87 -6.18 26.49 22.29
C ALA A 87 -5.68 25.20 22.95
N GLN A 88 -6.56 24.19 23.09
CA GLN A 88 -6.18 22.88 23.62
C GLN A 88 -5.26 22.13 22.63
N PHE A 89 -5.55 22.17 21.32
CA PHE A 89 -4.69 21.58 20.31
C PHE A 89 -3.31 22.24 20.29
N ALA A 90 -3.25 23.58 20.37
CA ALA A 90 -1.98 24.31 20.48
C ALA A 90 -1.14 23.86 21.69
N ASN A 91 -1.78 23.64 22.86
CA ASN A 91 -1.10 23.13 24.05
C ASN A 91 -0.59 21.69 23.86
N ILE A 92 -1.35 20.82 23.17
CA ILE A 92 -0.92 19.46 22.81
C ILE A 92 0.32 19.53 21.93
N ARG A 93 0.30 20.33 20.87
CA ARG A 93 1.46 20.52 19.98
C ARG A 93 2.70 21.03 20.70
N GLN A 94 2.52 21.97 21.63
CA GLN A 94 3.62 22.48 22.45
C GLN A 94 4.24 21.39 23.33
N LYS A 95 3.42 20.53 23.95
CA LYS A 95 3.91 19.41 24.78
C LYS A 95 4.66 18.37 23.94
N ILE A 96 4.10 18.02 22.77
CA ILE A 96 4.73 17.07 21.84
C ILE A 96 6.07 17.60 21.34
N GLY A 97 6.19 18.91 21.13
CA GLY A 97 7.43 19.54 20.69
C GLY A 97 8.56 19.59 21.75
N ASP A 98 8.33 19.05 22.95
CA ASP A 98 9.38 18.89 23.94
C ASP A 98 10.30 17.72 23.55
N PRO A 99 11.61 17.94 23.32
CA PRO A 99 12.53 16.90 22.88
C PRO A 99 12.65 15.69 23.83
N GLU A 100 12.28 15.86 25.11
CA GLU A 100 12.32 14.79 26.11
C GLU A 100 11.15 13.78 25.96
N GLN A 101 10.10 14.13 25.24
CA GLN A 101 8.89 13.30 25.12
C GLN A 101 9.00 12.19 24.08
N ASN A 102 10.02 12.16 23.22
CA ASN A 102 10.12 11.23 22.07
C ASN A 102 8.84 11.22 21.22
N GLN A 103 8.27 12.39 20.99
CA GLN A 103 7.04 12.62 20.24
C GLN A 103 7.32 13.64 19.11
N ASP A 104 6.49 13.65 18.06
CA ASP A 104 6.59 14.65 17.00
C ASP A 104 5.21 14.96 16.40
N VAL A 105 5.08 16.09 15.72
CA VAL A 105 3.88 16.49 14.99
C VAL A 105 4.22 16.53 13.50
N ILE A 106 3.77 15.54 12.78
CA ILE A 106 4.01 15.41 11.35
C ILE A 106 2.79 15.89 10.58
N LYS A 107 2.95 16.89 9.74
CA LYS A 107 1.91 17.33 8.81
C LYS A 107 1.79 16.31 7.67
N LEU A 108 0.56 15.87 7.41
CA LEU A 108 0.24 14.98 6.29
C LEU A 108 -0.28 15.84 5.13
N GLU A 109 0.48 15.90 4.05
CA GLU A 109 0.21 16.85 2.96
C GLU A 109 -0.58 16.26 1.80
N GLN A 110 -0.41 14.95 1.53
CA GLN A 110 -0.99 14.30 0.37
C GLN A 110 -1.41 12.87 0.67
N ALA A 111 -2.60 12.47 0.22
CA ALA A 111 -3.04 11.10 0.21
C ALA A 111 -2.34 10.35 -0.95
N PRO A 112 -1.59 9.25 -0.68
CA PRO A 112 -0.86 8.55 -1.73
C PRO A 112 -1.82 7.78 -2.64
N LYS A 113 -1.53 7.76 -3.94
CA LYS A 113 -2.15 6.80 -4.87
C LYS A 113 -1.48 5.45 -4.71
N ILE A 114 -2.27 4.44 -4.36
CA ILE A 114 -1.78 3.12 -3.97
C ILE A 114 -2.00 2.11 -5.08
N ALA A 115 -0.95 1.42 -5.48
CA ALA A 115 -1.00 0.22 -6.32
C ALA A 115 -0.66 -1.02 -5.47
N VAL A 116 -1.45 -2.08 -5.62
CA VAL A 116 -1.16 -3.40 -5.06
C VAL A 116 -0.81 -4.33 -6.21
N TYR A 117 0.39 -4.89 -6.17
CA TYR A 117 0.85 -5.83 -7.18
C TYR A 117 0.27 -7.22 -6.89
N THR A 118 -0.69 -7.64 -7.68
CA THR A 118 -1.36 -8.93 -7.56
C THR A 118 -1.90 -9.39 -8.91
N PRO A 119 -1.90 -10.71 -9.21
CA PRO A 119 -2.48 -11.21 -10.45
C PRO A 119 -3.99 -10.95 -10.47
N PRO A 120 -4.59 -10.70 -11.65
CA PRO A 120 -6.03 -10.44 -11.78
C PRO A 120 -6.89 -11.70 -11.54
N PHE A 121 -6.29 -12.89 -11.69
CA PHE A 121 -6.97 -14.18 -11.54
C PHE A 121 -6.10 -15.13 -10.73
N ASN A 122 -6.74 -15.95 -9.90
CA ASN A 122 -6.06 -17.02 -9.18
C ASN A 122 -5.68 -18.20 -10.13
N ALA A 123 -5.01 -19.21 -9.57
CA ALA A 123 -4.59 -20.38 -10.34
C ALA A 123 -5.77 -21.15 -11.00
N ARG A 124 -7.00 -21.04 -10.47
CA ARG A 124 -8.20 -21.65 -11.03
C ARG A 124 -8.85 -20.80 -12.13
N GLY A 125 -8.37 -19.60 -12.38
CA GLY A 125 -8.94 -18.67 -13.35
C GLY A 125 -10.12 -17.86 -12.81
N GLU A 126 -10.34 -17.89 -11.51
CA GLU A 126 -11.34 -17.06 -10.84
C GLU A 126 -10.76 -15.69 -10.57
N LYS A 127 -11.57 -14.65 -10.75
CA LYS A 127 -11.15 -13.28 -10.45
C LYS A 127 -10.84 -13.15 -8.96
N ILE A 128 -9.64 -12.66 -8.63
CA ILE A 128 -9.24 -12.39 -7.25
C ILE A 128 -10.15 -11.30 -6.68
N GLN A 129 -10.70 -11.57 -5.50
CA GLN A 129 -11.56 -10.66 -4.78
C GLN A 129 -10.74 -9.92 -3.71
N PRO A 130 -11.17 -8.75 -3.24
CA PRO A 130 -10.45 -8.01 -2.19
C PRO A 130 -10.19 -8.81 -0.91
N TRP A 131 -11.04 -9.77 -0.57
CA TRP A 131 -10.90 -10.63 0.62
C TRP A 131 -10.01 -11.86 0.43
N ASP A 132 -9.52 -12.10 -0.78
CA ASP A 132 -8.61 -13.23 -1.07
C ASP A 132 -7.16 -12.93 -0.67
N ASP A 133 -6.84 -11.65 -0.43
CA ASP A 133 -5.54 -11.17 0.02
C ASP A 133 -5.69 -10.25 1.23
N ALA A 134 -4.83 -10.41 2.24
CA ALA A 134 -4.92 -9.65 3.48
C ALA A 134 -4.74 -8.14 3.28
N VAL A 135 -3.91 -7.72 2.32
CA VAL A 135 -3.63 -6.31 2.07
C VAL A 135 -4.81 -5.63 1.41
N THR A 136 -5.34 -6.22 0.33
CA THR A 136 -6.53 -5.69 -0.35
C THR A 136 -7.76 -5.73 0.55
N MET A 137 -7.88 -6.75 1.40
CA MET A 137 -8.94 -6.83 2.41
C MET A 137 -8.86 -5.68 3.41
N VAL A 138 -7.66 -5.40 3.96
CA VAL A 138 -7.45 -4.30 4.92
C VAL A 138 -7.72 -2.94 4.29
N LEU A 139 -7.21 -2.68 3.09
CA LEU A 139 -7.45 -1.42 2.38
C LEU A 139 -8.95 -1.23 2.08
N THR A 140 -9.64 -2.31 1.65
CA THR A 140 -11.08 -2.28 1.40
C THR A 140 -11.86 -2.03 2.68
N TYR A 141 -11.52 -2.72 3.79
CA TYR A 141 -12.16 -2.50 5.08
C TYR A 141 -11.96 -1.07 5.60
N ALA A 142 -10.75 -0.54 5.48
CA ALA A 142 -10.40 0.82 5.85
C ALA A 142 -11.03 1.88 4.92
N GLU A 143 -11.60 1.46 3.80
CA GLU A 143 -12.12 2.35 2.74
C GLU A 143 -11.03 3.26 2.16
N ILE A 144 -9.80 2.75 2.05
CA ILE A 144 -8.68 3.40 1.39
C ILE A 144 -8.65 2.93 -0.07
N PRO A 145 -8.76 3.82 -1.06
CA PRO A 145 -8.74 3.44 -2.47
C PRO A 145 -7.38 2.90 -2.88
N TYR A 146 -7.39 1.86 -3.69
CA TYR A 146 -6.20 1.27 -4.31
C TYR A 146 -6.55 0.71 -5.69
N GLU A 147 -5.53 0.51 -6.51
CA GLU A 147 -5.66 -0.19 -7.79
C GLU A 147 -4.78 -1.44 -7.78
N THR A 148 -5.25 -2.50 -8.43
CA THR A 148 -4.44 -3.71 -8.63
C THR A 148 -3.72 -3.62 -9.96
N ILE A 149 -2.41 -3.89 -9.95
CA ILE A 149 -1.56 -3.95 -11.13
C ILE A 149 -0.79 -5.26 -11.16
N TYR A 150 -0.35 -5.69 -12.33
CA TYR A 150 0.46 -6.89 -12.47
C TYR A 150 1.57 -6.70 -13.52
N ASP A 151 2.18 -7.78 -13.96
CA ASP A 151 3.34 -7.77 -14.87
C ASP A 151 3.17 -6.84 -16.09
N ARG A 152 2.01 -6.90 -16.74
CA ARG A 152 1.72 -6.09 -17.93
C ARG A 152 1.72 -4.60 -17.61
N GLU A 153 0.98 -4.21 -16.59
CA GLU A 153 0.86 -2.80 -16.19
C GLU A 153 2.21 -2.21 -15.78
N VAL A 154 3.03 -3.00 -15.10
CA VAL A 154 4.40 -2.58 -14.70
C VAL A 154 5.26 -2.36 -15.93
N LEU A 155 5.23 -3.27 -16.91
CA LEU A 155 6.01 -3.14 -18.14
C LEU A 155 5.49 -2.05 -19.10
N GLU A 156 4.22 -1.66 -18.98
CA GLU A 156 3.61 -0.53 -19.68
C GLU A 156 3.87 0.82 -18.99
N ASP A 157 4.79 0.88 -18.04
CA ASP A 157 5.20 2.08 -17.30
C ASP A 157 4.08 2.74 -16.47
N LYS A 158 3.03 1.98 -16.09
CA LYS A 158 1.91 2.53 -15.29
C LYS A 158 2.31 2.85 -13.86
N LEU A 159 3.43 2.32 -13.36
CA LEU A 159 3.94 2.61 -12.00
C LEU A 159 4.11 4.10 -11.73
N ALA A 160 4.47 4.90 -12.72
CA ALA A 160 4.63 6.34 -12.59
C ALA A 160 3.35 7.11 -12.20
N GLN A 161 2.19 6.45 -12.23
CA GLN A 161 0.90 7.03 -11.84
C GLN A 161 0.60 6.88 -10.35
N TYR A 162 1.41 6.10 -9.63
CA TYR A 162 1.22 5.77 -8.22
C TYR A 162 2.38 6.30 -7.38
N ASP A 163 2.04 6.67 -6.14
CA ASP A 163 3.00 7.12 -5.14
C ASP A 163 3.54 5.96 -4.31
N TRP A 164 2.72 4.90 -4.10
CA TRP A 164 3.02 3.73 -3.30
C TRP A 164 2.70 2.45 -4.04
N LEU A 165 3.70 1.58 -4.19
CA LEU A 165 3.58 0.21 -4.66
C LEU A 165 3.68 -0.77 -3.48
N HIS A 166 2.67 -1.63 -3.33
CA HIS A 166 2.68 -2.72 -2.37
C HIS A 166 2.93 -4.06 -3.05
N LEU A 167 3.94 -4.80 -2.56
CA LEU A 167 4.27 -6.16 -2.97
C LEU A 167 4.01 -7.12 -1.80
N HIS A 168 3.39 -8.29 -2.05
CA HIS A 168 3.08 -9.23 -0.96
C HIS A 168 3.65 -10.63 -1.18
N HIS A 169 2.97 -11.49 -1.95
CA HIS A 169 3.30 -12.92 -2.05
C HIS A 169 4.08 -13.29 -3.31
N GLU A 170 4.42 -12.35 -4.13
CA GLU A 170 4.93 -12.61 -5.47
C GLU A 170 6.34 -13.19 -5.48
N ASP A 171 6.59 -14.05 -6.46
CA ASP A 171 7.90 -14.60 -6.74
C ASP A 171 8.48 -13.93 -7.99
N PHE A 172 9.41 -13.01 -7.78
CA PHE A 172 10.10 -12.30 -8.85
C PHE A 172 11.23 -13.10 -9.49
N THR A 173 11.56 -14.27 -8.95
CA THR A 173 12.55 -15.18 -9.59
C THR A 173 11.95 -15.96 -10.75
N GLY A 174 10.62 -16.09 -10.80
CA GLY A 174 9.91 -16.88 -11.78
C GLY A 174 10.09 -18.39 -11.62
N GLN A 175 10.53 -18.83 -10.45
CA GLN A 175 10.74 -20.23 -10.14
C GLN A 175 9.51 -20.88 -9.54
N TYR A 176 9.24 -22.13 -9.92
CA TYR A 176 8.19 -22.94 -9.31
C TYR A 176 8.74 -24.02 -8.35
N GLY A 177 10.02 -23.93 -7.98
CA GLY A 177 10.75 -24.98 -7.26
C GLY A 177 10.10 -25.43 -5.96
N LYS A 178 9.70 -24.50 -5.12
CA LYS A 178 9.06 -24.83 -3.83
C LYS A 178 7.72 -25.56 -3.96
N PHE A 179 7.00 -25.34 -5.05
CA PHE A 179 5.73 -25.97 -5.33
C PHE A 179 5.86 -27.18 -6.22
N TYR A 180 6.89 -27.24 -7.09
CA TYR A 180 7.12 -28.32 -8.03
C TYR A 180 7.16 -29.67 -7.33
N ARG A 181 7.96 -29.83 -6.30
CA ARG A 181 8.18 -31.12 -5.60
C ARG A 181 6.86 -31.76 -5.12
N SER A 182 5.93 -30.95 -4.63
CA SER A 182 4.69 -31.44 -4.00
C SER A 182 3.49 -31.38 -4.93
N TYR A 183 3.49 -30.52 -5.95
CA TYR A 183 2.28 -30.17 -6.69
C TYR A 183 2.39 -30.25 -8.22
N HIS A 184 3.56 -30.63 -8.80
CA HIS A 184 3.76 -30.64 -10.27
C HIS A 184 2.75 -31.51 -11.05
N THR A 185 2.10 -32.49 -10.40
CA THR A 185 1.06 -33.32 -10.98
C THR A 185 -0.35 -32.80 -10.78
N THR A 186 -0.53 -31.73 -9.98
CA THR A 186 -1.85 -31.17 -9.71
C THR A 186 -2.31 -30.23 -10.82
N LEU A 187 -3.61 -30.24 -11.10
CA LEU A 187 -4.16 -29.40 -12.18
C LEU A 187 -3.95 -27.92 -11.94
N TRP A 188 -4.12 -27.45 -10.70
CA TRP A 188 -3.95 -26.02 -10.38
C TRP A 188 -2.51 -25.55 -10.64
N TYR A 189 -1.50 -26.39 -10.33
CA TYR A 189 -0.10 -26.06 -10.56
C TYR A 189 0.20 -25.96 -12.07
N GLN A 190 -0.19 -26.98 -12.83
CA GLN A 190 0.02 -27.04 -14.29
C GLN A 190 -0.70 -25.88 -15.00
N GLU A 191 -1.91 -25.56 -14.57
CA GLU A 191 -2.68 -24.47 -15.12
C GLU A 191 -2.04 -23.10 -14.80
N ASN A 192 -1.55 -22.91 -13.57
CA ASN A 192 -0.83 -21.71 -13.18
C ASN A 192 0.47 -21.55 -13.99
N GLN A 193 1.25 -22.60 -14.11
CA GLN A 193 2.46 -22.60 -14.94
C GLN A 193 2.14 -22.21 -16.40
N ARG A 194 1.15 -22.85 -17.01
CA ARG A 194 0.71 -22.56 -18.39
C ARG A 194 0.33 -21.09 -18.55
N LYS A 195 -0.46 -20.51 -17.63
CA LYS A 195 -0.87 -19.10 -17.66
C LYS A 195 0.31 -18.15 -17.58
N MET A 196 1.28 -18.45 -16.72
CA MET A 196 2.49 -17.62 -16.58
C MET A 196 3.35 -17.67 -17.83
N GLU A 197 3.49 -18.85 -18.45
CA GLU A 197 4.20 -19.02 -19.72
C GLU A 197 3.49 -18.29 -20.87
N GLU A 198 2.16 -18.39 -20.95
CA GLU A 198 1.36 -17.65 -21.93
C GLU A 198 1.48 -16.13 -21.75
N LEU A 199 1.46 -15.64 -20.50
CA LEU A 199 1.67 -14.23 -20.19
C LEU A 199 3.06 -13.78 -20.64
N ALA A 200 4.11 -14.53 -20.29
CA ALA A 200 5.48 -14.24 -20.69
C ALA A 200 5.60 -14.15 -22.23
N THR A 201 5.05 -15.15 -22.94
CA THR A 201 5.04 -15.15 -24.41
C THR A 201 4.30 -13.95 -24.98
N SER A 202 3.13 -13.63 -24.43
CA SER A 202 2.32 -12.50 -24.89
C SER A 202 3.00 -11.15 -24.72
N LEU A 203 3.95 -11.06 -23.79
CA LEU A 203 4.78 -9.89 -23.51
C LEU A 203 6.16 -9.94 -24.18
N GLY A 204 6.42 -10.97 -25.01
CA GLY A 204 7.65 -11.11 -25.80
C GLY A 204 8.83 -11.74 -25.06
N PHE A 205 8.59 -12.43 -23.94
CA PHE A 205 9.63 -13.11 -23.18
C PHE A 205 9.65 -14.61 -23.45
N GLU A 206 10.85 -15.17 -23.55
CA GLU A 206 11.06 -16.62 -23.78
C GLU A 206 10.86 -17.46 -22.50
N LYS A 207 11.02 -16.84 -21.32
CA LYS A 207 10.93 -17.49 -20.01
C LYS A 207 10.21 -16.61 -19.01
N VAL A 208 9.51 -17.23 -18.06
CA VAL A 208 8.85 -16.51 -16.96
C VAL A 208 9.89 -15.80 -16.08
N SER A 209 11.05 -16.42 -15.84
CA SER A 209 12.14 -15.79 -15.08
C SER A 209 12.66 -14.49 -15.75
N LYS A 210 12.67 -14.43 -17.08
CA LYS A 210 13.06 -13.21 -17.82
C LYS A 210 11.98 -12.13 -17.74
N LEU A 211 10.71 -12.51 -17.83
CA LEU A 211 9.59 -11.60 -17.58
C LEU A 211 9.68 -11.01 -16.17
N LYS A 212 9.83 -11.85 -15.14
CA LYS A 212 9.87 -11.40 -13.75
C LYS A 212 11.09 -10.52 -13.46
N LEU A 213 12.24 -10.81 -14.03
CA LEU A 213 13.42 -9.94 -13.96
C LEU A 213 13.17 -8.57 -14.58
N ALA A 214 12.49 -8.51 -15.74
CA ALA A 214 12.16 -7.24 -16.38
C ALA A 214 11.18 -6.44 -15.51
N VAL A 215 10.19 -7.09 -14.90
CA VAL A 215 9.26 -6.48 -13.95
C VAL A 215 10.01 -5.95 -12.72
N ALA A 216 10.86 -6.76 -12.10
CA ALA A 216 11.68 -6.33 -10.95
C ALA A 216 12.58 -5.13 -11.30
N SER A 217 13.14 -5.11 -12.51
CA SER A 217 13.96 -3.99 -12.98
C SER A 217 13.13 -2.70 -13.11
N ARG A 218 11.90 -2.79 -13.64
CA ARG A 218 10.99 -1.62 -13.72
C ARG A 218 10.56 -1.12 -12.35
N ILE A 219 10.31 -2.02 -11.41
CA ILE A 219 9.99 -1.64 -10.02
C ILE A 219 11.21 -0.96 -9.38
N LYS A 220 12.43 -1.46 -9.61
CA LYS A 220 13.66 -0.80 -9.16
C LYS A 220 13.77 0.63 -9.73
N GLU A 221 13.57 0.81 -11.04
CA GLU A 221 13.59 2.13 -11.70
C GLU A 221 12.56 3.08 -11.10
N TYR A 222 11.35 2.59 -10.79
CA TYR A 222 10.30 3.36 -10.11
C TYR A 222 10.76 3.85 -8.74
N VAL A 223 11.38 2.99 -7.92
CA VAL A 223 11.89 3.36 -6.59
C VAL A 223 13.06 4.36 -6.71
N GLU A 224 13.99 4.13 -7.64
CA GLU A 224 15.09 5.05 -7.91
C GLU A 224 14.60 6.41 -8.43
N GLY A 225 13.43 6.45 -9.08
CA GLY A 225 12.73 7.66 -9.51
C GLY A 225 11.98 8.40 -8.41
N GLY A 226 11.96 7.88 -7.18
CA GLY A 226 11.30 8.50 -6.03
C GLY A 226 9.95 7.87 -5.64
N GLY A 227 9.52 6.79 -6.27
CA GLY A 227 8.36 6.01 -5.87
C GLY A 227 8.60 5.27 -4.55
N PHE A 228 7.56 5.12 -3.74
CA PHE A 228 7.64 4.36 -2.50
C PHE A 228 7.22 2.91 -2.72
N MET A 229 8.02 1.96 -2.25
CA MET A 229 7.71 0.54 -2.30
C MET A 229 7.70 -0.06 -0.89
N PHE A 230 6.65 -0.84 -0.59
CA PHE A 230 6.57 -1.66 0.61
C PHE A 230 6.41 -3.13 0.21
N ALA A 231 7.37 -3.96 0.57
CA ALA A 231 7.37 -5.39 0.27
C ALA A 231 7.18 -6.22 1.53
N MET A 232 6.39 -7.28 1.42
CA MET A 232 6.13 -8.23 2.51
C MET A 232 6.33 -9.67 2.04
N CYS A 233 6.45 -10.59 3.02
CA CYS A 233 6.46 -12.02 2.79
C CYS A 233 7.49 -12.45 1.73
N SER A 234 7.14 -13.36 0.82
CA SER A 234 8.05 -13.86 -0.21
C SER A 234 8.48 -12.81 -1.24
N ALA A 235 7.76 -11.70 -1.35
CA ALA A 235 8.16 -10.62 -2.25
C ALA A 235 9.47 -9.96 -1.84
N THR A 236 9.78 -9.87 -0.52
CA THR A 236 11.04 -9.29 -0.02
C THR A 236 12.25 -10.02 -0.56
N ASP A 237 12.31 -11.33 -0.32
CA ASP A 237 13.47 -12.15 -0.71
C ASP A 237 13.54 -12.32 -2.22
N SER A 238 12.40 -12.63 -2.87
CA SER A 238 12.39 -12.93 -4.30
C SER A 238 12.71 -11.71 -5.17
N PHE A 239 12.33 -10.52 -4.74
CA PHE A 239 12.68 -9.26 -5.43
C PHE A 239 14.18 -8.99 -5.37
N ASP A 240 14.78 -9.11 -4.18
CA ASP A 240 16.22 -8.93 -3.99
C ASP A 240 17.04 -9.97 -4.76
N ILE A 241 16.63 -11.25 -4.68
CA ILE A 241 17.27 -12.34 -5.43
C ILE A 241 17.18 -12.10 -6.93
N ALA A 242 16.03 -11.70 -7.46
CA ALA A 242 15.86 -11.43 -8.90
C ALA A 242 16.83 -10.35 -9.38
N LEU A 243 17.00 -9.28 -8.64
CA LEU A 243 17.94 -8.20 -8.97
C LEU A 243 19.39 -8.63 -8.81
N ALA A 244 19.75 -9.34 -7.73
CA ALA A 244 21.09 -9.83 -7.47
C ALA A 244 21.54 -10.86 -8.54
N ALA A 245 20.63 -11.72 -8.98
CA ALA A 245 20.89 -12.75 -9.99
C ALA A 245 20.63 -12.29 -11.43
N ALA A 246 20.47 -11.00 -11.70
CA ALA A 246 20.08 -10.47 -13.01
C ALA A 246 20.95 -10.96 -14.18
N LYS A 247 22.23 -11.27 -13.94
CA LYS A 247 23.19 -11.75 -14.93
C LYS A 247 23.52 -13.25 -14.82
N THR A 248 22.88 -13.94 -13.89
CA THR A 248 23.17 -15.34 -13.56
C THR A 248 21.90 -16.15 -13.64
N ASP A 249 21.93 -17.25 -14.38
CA ASP A 249 20.85 -18.23 -14.35
C ASP A 249 20.98 -19.06 -13.08
N ILE A 250 20.06 -18.84 -12.12
CA ILE A 250 20.03 -19.50 -10.83
C ILE A 250 19.00 -20.64 -10.77
N CYS A 251 18.30 -20.90 -11.88
CA CYS A 251 17.18 -21.81 -11.92
C CYS A 251 17.54 -23.09 -12.67
N ASP A 252 17.36 -24.25 -12.02
CA ASP A 252 17.46 -25.53 -12.72
C ASP A 252 16.25 -25.71 -13.65
N LYS A 253 16.44 -26.38 -14.76
CA LYS A 253 15.43 -26.59 -15.83
C LYS A 253 14.08 -27.11 -15.36
N ILE A 254 14.05 -27.93 -14.32
CA ILE A 254 12.80 -28.48 -13.80
C ILE A 254 11.97 -27.45 -13.01
N TYR A 255 12.60 -26.35 -12.60
CA TYR A 255 11.98 -25.26 -11.85
C TYR A 255 11.87 -23.97 -12.67
N ASP A 256 12.47 -23.94 -13.86
CA ASP A 256 12.47 -22.81 -14.77
C ASP A 256 11.33 -22.99 -15.77
N CYS A 257 10.30 -22.20 -15.69
CA CYS A 257 9.20 -22.21 -16.65
C CYS A 257 9.74 -21.95 -18.06
N LEU A 258 9.96 -23.01 -18.82
CA LEU A 258 10.40 -22.95 -20.20
C LEU A 258 9.18 -22.94 -21.12
N LEU A 259 9.07 -21.92 -21.93
CA LEU A 259 8.26 -21.98 -23.13
C LEU A 259 8.89 -23.01 -24.06
N TYR A 260 8.07 -23.85 -24.66
CA TYR A 260 8.39 -24.95 -25.56
C TYR A 260 9.44 -24.61 -26.64
N THR A 261 10.70 -24.48 -26.28
CA THR A 261 11.79 -24.36 -27.21
C THR A 261 12.90 -25.35 -26.82
N SER A 262 13.51 -25.99 -27.81
CA SER A 262 14.66 -26.88 -27.61
C SER A 262 15.68 -26.20 -26.67
N PRO A 263 16.24 -26.96 -25.72
CA PRO A 263 17.21 -26.41 -24.79
C PRO A 263 18.34 -25.72 -25.57
N SER A 264 18.62 -24.45 -25.18
CA SER A 264 19.72 -23.74 -25.81
C SER A 264 21.06 -24.46 -25.51
N PRO A 265 22.08 -24.35 -26.34
CA PRO A 265 23.40 -24.97 -26.07
C PRO A 265 24.01 -24.49 -24.73
N ARG A 266 23.57 -23.36 -24.18
CA ARG A 266 24.00 -22.88 -22.87
C ARG A 266 23.36 -23.66 -21.72
N ASP A 267 22.12 -24.10 -21.88
CA ASP A 267 21.41 -24.90 -20.88
C ASP A 267 22.00 -26.30 -20.68
N GLN A 268 22.80 -26.77 -21.67
CA GLN A 268 23.47 -28.05 -21.61
C GLN A 268 24.80 -28.03 -20.82
N ARG A 269 25.32 -26.84 -20.47
CA ARG A 269 26.64 -26.71 -19.79
C ARG A 269 26.54 -26.53 -18.27
N GLY A 270 25.32 -26.42 -17.69
CA GLY A 270 25.13 -25.93 -16.33
C GLY A 270 25.20 -26.94 -15.21
N SER A 271 25.26 -28.23 -15.39
CA SER A 271 25.23 -29.19 -14.28
C SER A 271 26.37 -30.18 -14.25
N ARG A 272 27.56 -29.70 -13.97
CA ARG A 272 28.62 -30.55 -13.39
C ARG A 272 29.09 -29.85 -12.12
N MET A 273 28.35 -30.01 -11.02
CA MET A 273 28.99 -29.97 -9.72
C MET A 273 29.89 -31.23 -9.61
N PRO A 274 31.17 -31.10 -9.24
CA PRO A 274 31.97 -32.24 -8.90
C PRO A 274 31.35 -32.89 -7.66
N SER A 275 31.01 -34.18 -7.77
CA SER A 275 30.75 -34.99 -6.60
C SER A 275 32.03 -35.02 -5.76
N SER A 276 32.04 -34.27 -4.65
CA SER A 276 33.07 -34.44 -3.64
C SER A 276 32.88 -35.79 -2.99
N ALA A 277 33.90 -36.62 -3.10
CA ALA A 277 34.09 -37.85 -2.35
C ALA A 277 34.11 -37.57 -0.84
#